data_0e51e0f36518e084a1464429abc2e605
#
_entry.id   0e51e0f36518e084a1464429abc2e605
#
_cell.length_a   1.000
_cell.length_b   1.000
_cell.length_c   1.000
_cell.angle_alpha   90.00
_cell.angle_beta   90.00
_cell.angle_gamma   90.00
#
_symmetry.space_group_name_H-M   'P 1'
#
loop_
_entity.id
_entity.type
_entity.pdbx_description
1 polymer ?
#
loop_
_entity_poly.entity_id
_entity_poly.type
_entity_poly.pdbx_seq_one_letter_code
_entity_poly.pdbx_strand_id
1 'polypeptide(L)'
;GAYLKAPTDGGAAYGGLLGTLLPPATVNAQLSAGPAGAANAGGLYMTALADKMFDAVKTQALDKGARKVLVLNMPGINNTPRFQATLDLVALGSGGGAAGASARQQTEAVIKGWVEAFNKQLAARFAGNASVVLVDFYTDFNNQIATPAQYGLTNVKTPACPVQGIGTDGLAIYNASTCTATSLSAQTPPAGASGGANWWKTYGFSDGFHPTMYGYQLLAQLVSKNLAVAGWL
;
A
#
# COMPACT_ATOMS: atom_id res chain seq x y z
N GLY A 1 9.68 -5.61 4.10
CA GLY A 1 10.13 -6.29 5.31
C GLY A 1 10.89 -7.57 5.03
N ALA A 2 10.28 -8.73 5.24
CA ALA A 2 10.96 -10.04 5.18
C ALA A 2 11.69 -10.31 3.84
N TYR A 3 11.05 -10.02 2.70
CA TYR A 3 11.68 -10.17 1.39
C TYR A 3 12.97 -9.36 1.24
N LEU A 4 12.97 -8.09 1.68
CA LEU A 4 14.13 -7.21 1.57
C LEU A 4 15.26 -7.60 2.54
N LYS A 5 14.98 -8.40 3.56
CA LYS A 5 15.97 -8.96 4.49
C LYS A 5 16.52 -10.31 4.04
N ALA A 6 15.90 -10.97 3.07
CA ALA A 6 16.30 -12.28 2.63
C ALA A 6 17.79 -12.43 2.28
N PRO A 7 18.47 -11.43 1.69
CA PRO A 7 19.91 -11.53 1.45
C PRO A 7 20.77 -11.55 2.73
N THR A 8 20.25 -11.04 3.84
CA THR A 8 21.01 -10.91 5.11
C THR A 8 20.68 -11.99 6.13
N ASP A 9 19.49 -12.60 6.06
CA ASP A 9 19.03 -13.64 6.99
C ASP A 9 18.89 -15.03 6.33
N GLY A 10 19.46 -15.19 5.13
CA GLY A 10 19.35 -16.43 4.35
C GLY A 10 17.93 -16.78 3.92
N GLY A 11 17.02 -15.78 3.93
CA GLY A 11 15.63 -15.98 3.55
C GLY A 11 14.72 -16.58 4.62
N ALA A 12 15.23 -16.77 5.85
CA ALA A 12 14.49 -17.45 6.92
C ALA A 12 13.16 -16.74 7.26
N ALA A 13 13.20 -15.41 7.47
CA ALA A 13 12.00 -14.64 7.77
C ALA A 13 11.01 -14.63 6.59
N TYR A 14 11.53 -14.59 5.37
CA TYR A 14 10.70 -14.62 4.17
C TYR A 14 10.06 -15.99 3.95
N GLY A 15 10.85 -17.08 4.05
CA GLY A 15 10.34 -18.44 3.96
C GLY A 15 9.29 -18.75 5.02
N GLY A 16 9.50 -18.30 6.26
CA GLY A 16 8.52 -18.40 7.34
C GLY A 16 7.21 -17.69 7.02
N LEU A 17 7.28 -16.45 6.48
CA LEU A 17 6.08 -15.73 6.03
C LEU A 17 5.35 -16.48 4.91
N LEU A 18 6.06 -16.91 3.87
CA LEU A 18 5.47 -17.66 2.75
C LEU A 18 4.77 -18.93 3.23
N GLY A 19 5.39 -19.67 4.17
CA GLY A 19 4.86 -20.91 4.75
C GLY A 19 3.56 -20.74 5.55
N THR A 20 3.14 -19.52 5.86
CA THR A 20 1.84 -19.27 6.52
C THR A 20 0.65 -19.51 5.57
N LEU A 21 0.85 -19.42 4.26
CA LEU A 21 -0.22 -19.57 3.26
C LEU A 21 0.14 -20.56 2.13
N LEU A 22 1.43 -20.79 1.85
CA LEU A 22 1.86 -21.65 0.75
C LEU A 22 2.33 -23.01 1.27
N PRO A 23 2.11 -24.09 0.51
CA PRO A 23 2.65 -25.40 0.84
C PRO A 23 4.18 -25.40 0.93
N PRO A 24 4.81 -26.13 1.87
CA PRO A 24 6.27 -26.18 2.02
C PRO A 24 7.01 -26.53 0.74
N ALA A 25 6.50 -27.48 -0.05
CA ALA A 25 7.08 -27.86 -1.34
C ALA A 25 7.14 -26.67 -2.32
N THR A 26 6.09 -25.85 -2.38
CA THR A 26 6.03 -24.63 -3.21
C THR A 26 7.06 -23.60 -2.73
N VAL A 27 7.11 -23.36 -1.41
CA VAL A 27 8.07 -22.40 -0.82
C VAL A 27 9.51 -22.83 -1.16
N ASN A 28 9.84 -24.11 -0.92
CA ASN A 28 11.18 -24.63 -1.18
C ASN A 28 11.55 -24.55 -2.67
N ALA A 29 10.65 -24.94 -3.57
CA ALA A 29 10.88 -24.88 -5.01
C ALA A 29 11.14 -23.43 -5.48
N GLN A 30 10.35 -22.47 -5.00
CA GLN A 30 10.50 -21.08 -5.38
C GLN A 30 11.80 -20.47 -4.81
N LEU A 31 12.11 -20.69 -3.53
CA LEU A 31 13.32 -20.13 -2.93
C LEU A 31 14.60 -20.75 -3.50
N SER A 32 14.59 -22.03 -3.88
CA SER A 32 15.71 -22.70 -4.54
C SER A 32 15.95 -22.18 -5.97
N ALA A 33 14.97 -21.55 -6.60
CA ALA A 33 15.11 -20.93 -7.91
C ALA A 33 15.77 -19.52 -7.87
N GLY A 34 16.29 -19.12 -6.72
CA GLY A 34 17.02 -17.86 -6.52
C GLY A 34 16.11 -16.62 -6.50
N PRO A 35 16.67 -15.43 -6.82
CA PRO A 35 15.96 -14.17 -6.67
C PRO A 35 14.65 -14.07 -7.48
N ALA A 36 14.62 -14.61 -8.69
CA ALA A 36 13.42 -14.64 -9.53
C ALA A 36 12.33 -15.52 -8.91
N GLY A 37 12.71 -16.70 -8.38
CA GLY A 37 11.80 -17.57 -7.67
C GLY A 37 11.27 -16.93 -6.37
N ALA A 38 12.14 -16.25 -5.62
CA ALA A 38 11.74 -15.52 -4.43
C ALA A 38 10.71 -14.41 -4.77
N ALA A 39 10.94 -13.65 -5.85
CA ALA A 39 9.98 -12.66 -6.32
C ALA A 39 8.63 -13.29 -6.71
N ASN A 40 8.66 -14.41 -7.45
CA ASN A 40 7.45 -15.15 -7.83
C ASN A 40 6.69 -15.72 -6.62
N ALA A 41 7.41 -16.23 -5.61
CA ALA A 41 6.80 -16.71 -4.36
C ALA A 41 5.93 -15.66 -3.68
N GLY A 42 6.36 -14.39 -3.69
CA GLY A 42 5.55 -13.28 -3.16
C GLY A 42 4.25 -13.08 -3.94
N GLY A 43 4.29 -13.21 -5.26
CA GLY A 43 3.07 -13.16 -6.09
C GLY A 43 2.09 -14.31 -5.77
N LEU A 44 2.61 -15.53 -5.62
CA LEU A 44 1.81 -16.70 -5.20
C LEU A 44 1.21 -16.49 -3.80
N TYR A 45 2.00 -15.96 -2.88
CA TYR A 45 1.52 -15.63 -1.53
C TYR A 45 0.40 -14.61 -1.57
N MET A 46 0.54 -13.54 -2.35
CA MET A 46 -0.47 -12.49 -2.49
C MET A 46 -1.76 -13.01 -3.14
N THR A 47 -1.66 -13.94 -4.08
CA THR A 47 -2.81 -14.65 -4.65
C THR A 47 -3.53 -15.46 -3.56
N ALA A 48 -2.79 -16.26 -2.78
CA ALA A 48 -3.36 -17.02 -1.68
C ALA A 48 -3.98 -16.13 -0.57
N LEU A 49 -3.39 -14.95 -0.33
CA LEU A 49 -3.91 -13.96 0.61
C LEU A 49 -5.26 -13.39 0.15
N ALA A 50 -5.41 -13.13 -1.16
CA ALA A 50 -6.69 -12.70 -1.74
C ALA A 50 -7.76 -13.78 -1.61
N ASP A 51 -7.40 -15.07 -1.76
CA ASP A 51 -8.31 -16.18 -1.50
C ASP A 51 -8.75 -16.20 -0.03
N LYS A 52 -7.83 -16.00 0.92
CA LYS A 52 -8.17 -15.91 2.35
C LYS A 52 -9.09 -14.73 2.67
N MET A 53 -8.86 -13.57 2.04
CA MET A 53 -9.75 -12.42 2.18
C MET A 53 -11.16 -12.72 1.64
N PHE A 54 -11.24 -13.33 0.47
CA PHE A 54 -12.52 -13.78 -0.08
C PHE A 54 -13.22 -14.76 0.85
N ASP A 55 -12.54 -15.80 1.35
CA ASP A 55 -13.11 -16.79 2.24
C ASP A 55 -13.62 -16.15 3.54
N ALA A 56 -12.90 -15.17 4.09
CA ALA A 56 -13.33 -14.41 5.26
C ALA A 56 -14.61 -13.62 4.99
N VAL A 57 -14.67 -12.88 3.88
CA VAL A 57 -15.89 -12.13 3.49
C VAL A 57 -17.04 -13.08 3.23
N LYS A 58 -16.80 -14.19 2.53
CA LYS A 58 -17.81 -15.21 2.27
C LYS A 58 -18.39 -15.78 3.55
N THR A 59 -17.52 -16.30 4.43
CA THR A 59 -17.97 -17.04 5.62
C THR A 59 -18.49 -16.14 6.73
N GLN A 60 -17.95 -14.93 6.90
CA GLN A 60 -18.29 -14.03 8.00
C GLN A 60 -19.38 -13.00 7.64
N ALA A 61 -19.64 -12.78 6.34
CA ALA A 61 -20.66 -11.85 5.91
C ALA A 61 -21.71 -12.49 4.99
N LEU A 62 -21.29 -12.97 3.81
CA LEU A 62 -22.27 -13.44 2.79
C LEU A 62 -23.06 -14.67 3.25
N ASP A 63 -22.39 -15.67 3.80
CA ASP A 63 -23.03 -16.89 4.33
C ASP A 63 -23.89 -16.60 5.60
N LYS A 64 -23.69 -15.42 6.22
CA LYS A 64 -24.50 -14.92 7.34
C LYS A 64 -25.66 -14.04 6.88
N GLY A 65 -25.87 -13.92 5.57
CA GLY A 65 -27.03 -13.24 4.99
C GLY A 65 -26.79 -11.79 4.60
N ALA A 66 -25.55 -11.28 4.64
CA ALA A 66 -25.24 -9.95 4.12
C ALA A 66 -25.52 -9.87 2.62
N ARG A 67 -26.25 -8.83 2.20
CA ARG A 67 -26.68 -8.62 0.80
C ARG A 67 -26.02 -7.42 0.16
N LYS A 68 -25.34 -6.57 0.93
CA LYS A 68 -24.62 -5.39 0.47
C LYS A 68 -23.27 -5.35 1.20
N VAL A 69 -22.24 -5.86 0.57
CA VAL A 69 -20.87 -5.89 1.09
C VAL A 69 -19.96 -5.08 0.17
N LEU A 70 -19.30 -4.08 0.70
CA LEU A 70 -18.30 -3.33 -0.03
C LEU A 70 -16.92 -3.85 0.34
N VAL A 71 -16.11 -4.11 -0.69
CA VAL A 71 -14.70 -4.54 -0.54
C VAL A 71 -13.83 -3.57 -1.32
N LEU A 72 -12.77 -3.07 -0.69
CA LEU A 72 -11.72 -2.31 -1.36
C LEU A 72 -10.62 -3.27 -1.83
N ASN A 73 -10.12 -3.09 -3.04
CA ASN A 73 -8.88 -3.72 -3.42
C ASN A 73 -7.67 -3.02 -2.77
N MET A 74 -6.49 -3.63 -2.85
CA MET A 74 -5.27 -3.09 -2.24
C MET A 74 -4.79 -1.87 -3.05
N PRO A 75 -4.54 -0.71 -2.41
CA PRO A 75 -3.99 0.46 -3.09
C PRO A 75 -2.54 0.24 -3.53
N GLY A 76 -2.02 1.12 -4.39
CA GLY A 76 -0.63 1.11 -4.83
C GLY A 76 0.32 1.52 -3.71
N ILE A 77 0.52 0.64 -2.72
CA ILE A 77 1.34 0.90 -1.52
C ILE A 77 2.78 1.30 -1.82
N ASN A 78 3.31 0.89 -2.99
CA ASN A 78 4.61 1.31 -3.48
C ASN A 78 4.74 2.83 -3.66
N ASN A 79 3.62 3.55 -3.78
CA ASN A 79 3.59 5.01 -3.92
C ASN A 79 3.51 5.75 -2.57
N THR A 80 3.45 5.05 -1.44
CA THR A 80 3.45 5.71 -0.12
C THR A 80 4.82 6.26 0.24
N PRO A 81 4.93 7.37 0.99
CA PRO A 81 6.21 7.96 1.36
C PRO A 81 7.16 6.98 2.07
N ARG A 82 6.64 6.14 2.96
CA ARG A 82 7.45 5.12 3.65
C ARG A 82 8.01 4.10 2.68
N PHE A 83 7.21 3.68 1.70
CA PHE A 83 7.67 2.70 0.73
C PHE A 83 8.71 3.31 -0.22
N GLN A 84 8.50 4.54 -0.67
CA GLN A 84 9.47 5.26 -1.49
C GLN A 84 10.81 5.45 -0.74
N ALA A 85 10.78 5.82 0.55
CA ALA A 85 11.98 5.88 1.38
C ALA A 85 12.64 4.49 1.54
N THR A 86 11.86 3.40 1.62
CA THR A 86 12.42 2.04 1.63
C THR A 86 13.14 1.72 0.32
N LEU A 87 12.60 2.12 -0.82
CA LEU A 87 13.25 1.94 -2.13
C LEU A 87 14.54 2.76 -2.24
N ASP A 88 14.57 3.95 -1.65
CA ASP A 88 15.79 4.78 -1.60
C ASP A 88 16.88 4.11 -0.75
N LEU A 89 16.51 3.46 0.37
CA LEU A 89 17.45 2.65 1.15
C LEU A 89 17.96 1.43 0.36
N VAL A 90 17.13 0.79 -0.46
CA VAL A 90 17.57 -0.29 -1.37
C VAL A 90 18.57 0.24 -2.37
N ALA A 91 18.34 1.40 -2.95
CA ALA A 91 19.26 2.04 -3.88
C ALA A 91 20.63 2.33 -3.22
N LEU A 92 20.61 2.89 -2.02
CA LEU A 92 21.83 3.17 -1.27
C LEU A 92 22.59 1.88 -0.91
N GLY A 93 21.89 0.88 -0.41
CA GLY A 93 22.47 -0.43 -0.05
C GLY A 93 23.05 -1.20 -1.26
N SER A 94 22.59 -0.86 -2.47
CA SER A 94 23.09 -1.43 -3.73
C SER A 94 24.22 -0.59 -4.36
N GLY A 95 24.86 0.31 -3.59
CA GLY A 95 25.99 1.10 -4.02
C GLY A 95 25.66 2.45 -4.68
N GLY A 96 24.38 2.83 -4.75
CA GLY A 96 23.97 4.09 -5.35
C GLY A 96 24.14 4.13 -6.88
N GLY A 97 24.13 5.32 -7.46
CA GLY A 97 24.35 5.52 -8.89
C GLY A 97 23.41 4.68 -9.78
N ALA A 98 23.92 4.21 -10.91
CA ALA A 98 23.13 3.41 -11.87
C ALA A 98 22.72 2.03 -11.29
N ALA A 99 23.59 1.39 -10.50
CA ALA A 99 23.29 0.10 -9.86
C ALA A 99 22.17 0.25 -8.83
N GLY A 100 22.24 1.28 -7.98
CA GLY A 100 21.19 1.58 -7.01
C GLY A 100 19.86 1.92 -7.67
N ALA A 101 19.86 2.72 -8.75
CA ALA A 101 18.65 3.04 -9.51
C ALA A 101 18.01 1.78 -10.10
N SER A 102 18.81 0.85 -10.66
CA SER A 102 18.34 -0.43 -11.18
C SER A 102 17.72 -1.30 -10.06
N ALA A 103 18.38 -1.43 -8.92
CA ALA A 103 17.89 -2.21 -7.78
C ALA A 103 16.56 -1.65 -7.26
N ARG A 104 16.46 -0.31 -7.14
CA ARG A 104 15.23 0.38 -6.77
C ARG A 104 14.09 0.06 -7.69
N GLN A 105 14.30 0.21 -8.99
CA GLN A 105 13.29 -0.05 -10.02
C GLN A 105 12.83 -1.51 -10.03
N GLN A 106 13.77 -2.47 -9.94
CA GLN A 106 13.44 -3.89 -9.88
C GLN A 106 12.62 -4.24 -8.63
N THR A 107 13.01 -3.71 -7.46
CA THR A 107 12.28 -3.93 -6.21
C THR A 107 10.87 -3.34 -6.29
N GLU A 108 10.73 -2.13 -6.83
CA GLU A 108 9.44 -1.49 -7.02
C GLU A 108 8.52 -2.31 -7.94
N ALA A 109 9.05 -2.80 -9.06
CA ALA A 109 8.31 -3.64 -10.00
C ALA A 109 7.83 -4.95 -9.37
N VAL A 110 8.67 -5.61 -8.56
CA VAL A 110 8.30 -6.83 -7.84
C VAL A 110 7.13 -6.57 -6.87
N ILE A 111 7.21 -5.53 -6.05
CA ILE A 111 6.17 -5.23 -5.07
C ILE A 111 4.87 -4.79 -5.76
N LYS A 112 4.97 -3.97 -6.82
CA LYS A 112 3.82 -3.60 -7.63
C LYS A 112 3.14 -4.85 -8.20
N GLY A 113 3.90 -5.79 -8.77
CA GLY A 113 3.37 -7.05 -9.29
C GLY A 113 2.66 -7.89 -8.22
N TRP A 114 3.13 -7.85 -6.96
CA TRP A 114 2.46 -8.53 -5.86
C TRP A 114 1.11 -7.91 -5.51
N VAL A 115 1.01 -6.58 -5.49
CA VAL A 115 -0.27 -5.87 -5.28
C VAL A 115 -1.24 -6.20 -6.41
N GLU A 116 -0.76 -6.19 -7.65
CA GLU A 116 -1.55 -6.53 -8.84
C GLU A 116 -2.03 -8.00 -8.82
N ALA A 117 -1.19 -8.94 -8.39
CA ALA A 117 -1.57 -10.35 -8.23
C ALA A 117 -2.70 -10.51 -7.20
N PHE A 118 -2.59 -9.84 -6.05
CA PHE A 118 -3.66 -9.81 -5.05
C PHE A 118 -4.96 -9.26 -5.64
N ASN A 119 -4.92 -8.08 -6.26
CA ASN A 119 -6.09 -7.39 -6.78
C ASN A 119 -6.77 -8.17 -7.90
N LYS A 120 -5.97 -8.78 -8.80
CA LYS A 120 -6.48 -9.64 -9.88
C LYS A 120 -7.22 -10.85 -9.32
N GLN A 121 -6.63 -11.54 -8.33
CA GLN A 121 -7.26 -12.70 -7.70
C GLN A 121 -8.53 -12.30 -6.96
N LEU A 122 -8.49 -11.22 -6.19
CA LEU A 122 -9.66 -10.74 -5.46
C LEU A 122 -10.82 -10.41 -6.39
N ALA A 123 -10.55 -9.73 -7.51
CA ALA A 123 -11.54 -9.44 -8.54
C ALA A 123 -12.12 -10.72 -9.17
N ALA A 124 -11.28 -11.71 -9.46
CA ALA A 124 -11.72 -13.00 -9.99
C ALA A 124 -12.65 -13.74 -9.01
N ARG A 125 -12.34 -13.70 -7.71
CA ARG A 125 -13.15 -14.37 -6.68
C ARG A 125 -14.52 -13.73 -6.47
N PHE A 126 -14.63 -12.41 -6.59
CA PHE A 126 -15.90 -11.70 -6.44
C PHE A 126 -16.66 -11.50 -7.76
N ALA A 127 -16.14 -11.96 -8.89
CA ALA A 127 -16.77 -11.79 -10.20
C ALA A 127 -18.20 -12.36 -10.21
N GLY A 128 -19.15 -11.56 -10.68
CA GLY A 128 -20.57 -11.96 -10.79
C GLY A 128 -21.34 -12.02 -9.47
N ASN A 129 -20.76 -11.66 -8.33
CA ASN A 129 -21.46 -11.66 -7.05
C ASN A 129 -22.22 -10.34 -6.85
N ALA A 130 -23.54 -10.36 -7.08
CA ALA A 130 -24.42 -9.20 -6.96
C ALA A 130 -24.52 -8.61 -5.54
N SER A 131 -24.10 -9.36 -4.50
CA SER A 131 -24.07 -8.89 -3.12
C SER A 131 -22.78 -8.15 -2.74
N VAL A 132 -21.82 -8.04 -3.69
CA VAL A 132 -20.51 -7.43 -3.41
C VAL A 132 -20.22 -6.31 -4.42
N VAL A 133 -19.85 -5.16 -3.91
CA VAL A 133 -19.23 -4.08 -4.69
C VAL A 133 -17.74 -4.10 -4.41
N LEU A 134 -16.95 -4.47 -5.41
CA LEU A 134 -15.48 -4.36 -5.34
C LEU A 134 -15.07 -3.00 -5.88
N VAL A 135 -14.54 -2.15 -5.00
CA VAL A 135 -14.08 -0.80 -5.34
C VAL A 135 -12.62 -0.85 -5.77
N ASP A 136 -12.33 -0.32 -6.95
CA ASP A 136 -10.96 -0.22 -7.48
C ASP A 136 -10.22 0.99 -6.86
N PHE A 137 -9.80 0.81 -5.61
CA PHE A 137 -8.97 1.80 -4.91
C PHE A 137 -7.54 1.84 -5.46
N TYR A 138 -7.05 0.75 -6.04
CA TYR A 138 -5.72 0.69 -6.67
C TYR A 138 -5.57 1.74 -7.78
N THR A 139 -6.49 1.73 -8.73
CA THR A 139 -6.44 2.67 -9.86
C THR A 139 -6.66 4.10 -9.39
N ASP A 140 -7.65 4.34 -8.52
CA ASP A 140 -7.95 5.68 -8.04
C ASP A 140 -6.79 6.28 -7.24
N PHE A 141 -6.20 5.52 -6.33
CA PHE A 141 -5.03 5.94 -5.54
C PHE A 141 -3.82 6.25 -6.43
N ASN A 142 -3.53 5.40 -7.41
CA ASN A 142 -2.42 5.64 -8.34
C ASN A 142 -2.65 6.91 -9.17
N ASN A 143 -3.89 7.22 -9.57
CA ASN A 143 -4.25 8.45 -10.26
C ASN A 143 -4.09 9.69 -9.35
N GLN A 144 -4.45 9.59 -8.07
CA GLN A 144 -4.22 10.66 -7.09
C GLN A 144 -2.73 11.00 -6.97
N ILE A 145 -1.85 10.00 -7.00
CA ILE A 145 -0.40 10.20 -6.95
C ILE A 145 0.14 10.74 -8.27
N ALA A 146 -0.34 10.27 -9.41
CA ALA A 146 0.14 10.66 -10.73
C ALA A 146 -0.32 12.07 -11.14
N THR A 147 -1.53 12.46 -10.77
CA THR A 147 -2.15 13.73 -11.15
C THR A 147 -2.79 14.44 -9.95
N PRO A 148 -2.01 14.75 -8.88
CA PRO A 148 -2.55 15.19 -7.59
C PRO A 148 -3.42 16.44 -7.69
N ALA A 149 -3.08 17.37 -8.58
CA ALA A 149 -3.84 18.62 -8.76
C ALA A 149 -5.30 18.37 -9.21
N GLN A 150 -5.58 17.31 -9.96
CA GLN A 150 -6.94 16.95 -10.37
C GLN A 150 -7.81 16.52 -9.19
N TYR A 151 -7.18 16.08 -8.10
CA TYR A 151 -7.82 15.67 -6.87
C TYR A 151 -7.74 16.74 -5.77
N GLY A 152 -7.26 17.96 -6.11
CA GLY A 152 -7.06 19.02 -5.13
C GLY A 152 -5.92 18.77 -4.14
N LEU A 153 -5.06 17.79 -4.42
CA LEU A 153 -3.88 17.48 -3.60
C LEU A 153 -2.72 18.39 -3.99
N THR A 154 -2.04 18.95 -2.99
CA THR A 154 -0.88 19.83 -3.19
C THR A 154 0.45 19.12 -2.96
N ASN A 155 0.44 18.03 -2.19
CA ASN A 155 1.63 17.21 -1.93
C ASN A 155 1.21 15.75 -1.70
N VAL A 156 1.86 14.84 -2.44
CA VAL A 156 1.67 13.37 -2.32
C VAL A 156 2.98 12.64 -2.08
N LYS A 157 4.07 13.35 -1.75
CA LYS A 157 5.41 12.79 -1.58
C LYS A 157 5.89 12.85 -0.13
N THR A 158 5.61 13.96 0.54
CA THR A 158 6.04 14.19 1.92
C THR A 158 4.85 14.19 2.87
N PRO A 159 4.96 13.53 4.02
CA PRO A 159 3.93 13.56 5.05
C PRO A 159 3.71 14.94 5.64
N ALA A 160 2.51 15.20 6.13
CA ALA A 160 2.19 16.44 6.84
C ALA A 160 2.72 16.43 8.29
N CYS A 161 2.73 15.27 8.94
CA CYS A 161 3.24 15.12 10.31
C CYS A 161 4.76 15.27 10.37
N PRO A 162 5.30 15.97 11.37
CA PRO A 162 6.74 16.09 11.54
C PRO A 162 7.37 14.74 11.90
N VAL A 163 8.56 14.51 11.35
CA VAL A 163 9.40 13.36 11.71
C VAL A 163 9.88 13.54 13.16
N GLN A 164 9.72 12.51 13.99
CA GLN A 164 10.13 12.51 15.40
C GLN A 164 11.49 11.83 15.61
N GLY A 165 11.96 11.09 14.64
CA GLY A 165 13.23 10.38 14.67
C GLY A 165 13.34 9.39 13.50
N ILE A 166 14.45 8.65 13.51
CA ILE A 166 14.70 7.58 12.55
C ILE A 166 14.74 6.24 13.30
N GLY A 167 13.97 5.28 12.79
CA GLY A 167 13.92 3.93 13.33
C GLY A 167 15.17 3.11 13.04
N THR A 168 15.29 1.96 13.68
CA THR A 168 16.38 1.01 13.44
C THR A 168 16.38 0.44 12.02
N ASP A 169 15.27 0.61 11.31
CA ASP A 169 15.09 0.27 9.89
C ASP A 169 15.54 1.41 8.94
N GLY A 170 16.05 2.51 9.47
CA GLY A 170 16.47 3.69 8.70
C GLY A 170 15.31 4.57 8.22
N LEU A 171 14.07 4.29 8.64
CA LEU A 171 12.89 5.01 8.18
C LEU A 171 12.37 5.99 9.23
N ALA A 172 11.70 7.04 8.77
CA ALA A 172 11.12 8.07 9.62
C ALA A 172 10.05 7.50 10.58
N ILE A 173 10.11 7.94 11.83
CA ILE A 173 9.11 7.66 12.87
C ILE A 173 8.22 8.89 13.01
N TYR A 174 6.92 8.65 13.15
CA TYR A 174 5.89 9.66 13.36
C TYR A 174 5.12 9.38 14.65
N ASN A 175 4.61 10.42 15.29
CA ASN A 175 3.76 10.29 16.48
C ASN A 175 2.37 10.84 16.19
N ALA A 176 1.39 9.94 16.04
CA ALA A 176 0.01 10.31 15.74
C ALA A 176 -0.62 11.14 16.85
N SER A 177 -0.25 10.96 18.12
CA SER A 177 -0.82 11.71 19.24
C SER A 177 -0.42 13.20 19.25
N THR A 178 0.72 13.53 18.65
CA THR A 178 1.20 14.91 18.53
C THR A 178 0.93 15.54 17.16
N CYS A 179 0.52 14.73 16.17
CA CYS A 179 0.17 15.18 14.83
C CYS A 179 -1.33 15.52 14.74
N THR A 180 -1.72 16.58 15.40
CA THR A 180 -3.10 17.06 15.42
C THR A 180 -3.29 18.24 14.45
N ALA A 181 -4.53 18.53 14.08
CA ALA A 181 -4.87 19.71 13.26
C ALA A 181 -4.34 21.00 13.89
N THR A 182 -4.46 21.14 15.21
CA THR A 182 -3.96 22.31 15.96
C THR A 182 -2.44 22.40 15.86
N SER A 183 -1.72 21.30 16.09
CA SER A 183 -0.25 21.29 16.04
C SER A 183 0.28 21.56 14.63
N LEU A 184 -0.36 21.01 13.61
CA LEU A 184 0.03 21.25 12.21
C LEU A 184 -0.23 22.71 11.79
N SER A 185 -1.37 23.28 12.20
CA SER A 185 -1.71 24.67 11.88
C SER A 185 -0.83 25.69 12.63
N ALA A 186 -0.21 25.30 13.74
CA ALA A 186 0.73 26.12 14.48
C ALA A 186 2.16 26.10 13.93
N GLN A 187 2.47 25.16 13.02
CA GLN A 187 3.80 25.06 12.40
C GLN A 187 3.97 26.09 11.29
N THR A 188 5.22 26.50 11.07
CA THR A 188 5.59 27.22 9.86
C THR A 188 5.38 26.31 8.66
N PRO A 189 4.58 26.71 7.65
CA PRO A 189 4.40 25.89 6.46
C PRO A 189 5.72 25.58 5.78
N PRO A 190 5.90 24.35 5.25
CA PRO A 190 7.07 24.02 4.44
C PRO A 190 7.24 24.97 3.24
N ALA A 191 8.47 25.18 2.79
CA ALA A 191 8.75 26.01 1.63
C ALA A 191 7.94 25.55 0.40
N GLY A 192 7.23 26.47 -0.24
CA GLY A 192 6.35 26.18 -1.39
C GLY A 192 4.97 25.62 -1.03
N ALA A 193 4.66 25.37 0.23
CA ALA A 193 3.32 24.98 0.65
C ALA A 193 2.36 26.19 0.55
N SER A 194 1.14 25.96 0.09
CA SER A 194 0.06 26.94 -0.01
C SER A 194 -0.97 26.75 1.10
N GLY A 195 -1.78 27.78 1.40
CA GLY A 195 -2.89 27.67 2.35
C GLY A 195 -2.60 28.20 3.76
N GLY A 196 -1.43 28.81 4.02
CA GLY A 196 -1.06 29.35 5.33
C GLY A 196 -1.18 28.30 6.43
N ALA A 197 -1.88 28.58 7.55
CA ALA A 197 -2.09 27.62 8.64
C ALA A 197 -2.84 26.32 8.23
N ASN A 198 -3.43 26.29 7.04
CA ASN A 198 -4.13 25.12 6.51
C ASN A 198 -3.32 24.32 5.46
N TRP A 199 -2.03 24.60 5.33
CA TRP A 199 -1.14 24.03 4.33
C TRP A 199 -1.23 22.49 4.24
N TRP A 200 -1.41 21.82 5.38
CA TRP A 200 -1.41 20.37 5.52
C TRP A 200 -2.72 19.71 5.05
N LYS A 201 -3.82 20.47 4.97
CA LYS A 201 -5.16 19.90 4.69
C LYS A 201 -5.28 19.25 3.32
N THR A 202 -4.48 19.66 2.37
CA THR A 202 -4.47 19.15 0.99
C THR A 202 -3.26 18.26 0.71
N TYR A 203 -2.51 17.85 1.74
CA TYR A 203 -1.52 16.80 1.61
C TYR A 203 -2.19 15.43 1.51
N GLY A 204 -1.62 14.51 0.71
CA GLY A 204 -2.14 13.15 0.56
C GLY A 204 -1.91 12.29 1.81
N PHE A 205 -0.78 12.49 2.50
CA PHE A 205 -0.36 11.66 3.61
C PHE A 205 -0.17 12.44 4.91
N SER A 206 -0.68 11.86 6.00
CA SER A 206 -0.42 12.34 7.38
C SER A 206 0.98 11.93 7.83
N ASP A 207 1.32 10.66 7.68
CA ASP A 207 2.61 10.05 8.00
C ASP A 207 3.16 9.31 6.78
N GLY A 208 4.12 8.43 6.99
CA GLY A 208 4.73 7.66 5.90
C GLY A 208 3.77 6.72 5.17
N PHE A 209 2.56 6.48 5.68
CA PHE A 209 1.66 5.47 5.16
C PHE A 209 0.18 5.89 5.15
N HIS A 210 -0.30 6.56 6.20
CA HIS A 210 -1.71 6.89 6.36
C HIS A 210 -2.10 8.16 5.61
N PRO A 211 -3.24 8.16 4.91
CA PRO A 211 -3.80 9.35 4.30
C PRO A 211 -4.07 10.46 5.34
N THR A 212 -4.12 11.71 4.88
CA THR A 212 -4.70 12.82 5.65
C THR A 212 -6.23 12.68 5.72
N MET A 213 -6.88 13.54 6.50
CA MET A 213 -8.35 13.66 6.50
C MET A 213 -8.89 13.90 5.08
N TYR A 214 -8.19 14.69 4.27
CA TYR A 214 -8.59 14.92 2.88
C TYR A 214 -8.41 13.67 2.01
N GLY A 215 -7.32 12.93 2.19
CA GLY A 215 -7.14 11.64 1.50
C GLY A 215 -8.24 10.63 1.85
N TYR A 216 -8.66 10.56 3.11
CA TYR A 216 -9.82 9.75 3.50
C TYR A 216 -11.15 10.27 2.92
N GLN A 217 -11.30 11.59 2.75
CA GLN A 217 -12.47 12.17 2.08
C GLN A 217 -12.53 11.74 0.60
N LEU A 218 -11.41 11.74 -0.11
CA LEU A 218 -11.33 11.24 -1.49
C LEU A 218 -11.73 9.76 -1.57
N LEU A 219 -11.24 8.93 -0.63
CA LEU A 219 -11.64 7.53 -0.54
C LEU A 219 -13.14 7.39 -0.28
N ALA A 220 -13.72 8.18 0.62
CA ALA A 220 -15.16 8.17 0.90
C ALA A 220 -15.98 8.58 -0.33
N GLN A 221 -15.51 9.54 -1.13
CA GLN A 221 -16.14 9.92 -2.40
C GLN A 221 -16.12 8.77 -3.42
N LEU A 222 -14.97 8.08 -3.55
CA LEU A 222 -14.84 6.90 -4.40
C LEU A 222 -15.83 5.80 -3.98
N VAL A 223 -15.90 5.51 -2.68
CA VAL A 223 -16.84 4.53 -2.12
C VAL A 223 -18.28 4.92 -2.43
N SER A 224 -18.69 6.15 -2.13
CA SER A 224 -20.05 6.65 -2.37
C SER A 224 -20.43 6.58 -3.85
N LYS A 225 -19.51 6.93 -4.75
CA LYS A 225 -19.71 6.81 -6.21
C LYS A 225 -19.99 5.35 -6.61
N ASN A 226 -19.19 4.39 -6.10
CA ASN A 226 -19.37 2.98 -6.43
C ASN A 226 -20.68 2.42 -5.87
N LEU A 227 -21.09 2.83 -4.67
CA LEU A 227 -22.38 2.45 -4.09
C LEU A 227 -23.56 3.02 -4.87
N ALA A 228 -23.47 4.26 -5.34
CA ALA A 228 -24.49 4.87 -6.19
C ALA A 228 -24.60 4.14 -7.54
N VAL A 229 -23.48 3.81 -8.19
CA VAL A 229 -23.46 3.01 -9.44
C VAL A 229 -24.09 1.63 -9.23
N ALA A 230 -23.90 1.03 -8.07
CA ALA A 230 -24.52 -0.25 -7.71
C ALA A 230 -26.01 -0.14 -7.32
N GLY A 231 -26.57 1.06 -7.25
CA GLY A 231 -27.94 1.29 -6.81
C GLY A 231 -28.14 1.02 -5.31
N TRP A 232 -27.10 1.22 -4.49
CA TRP A 232 -27.15 0.96 -3.07
C TRP A 232 -27.29 2.23 -2.20
N LEU A 233 -27.19 3.39 -2.83
CA LEU A 233 -27.51 4.71 -2.27
C LEU A 233 -28.75 5.28 -2.93
#